data_b78b07a78e33123893c79aa8cb680844
#
_entry.id   b78b07a78e33123893c79aa8cb680844
#
_cell.length_a   1.000
_cell.length_b   1.000
_cell.length_c   1.000
_cell.angle_alpha   90.00
_cell.angle_beta   90.00
_cell.angle_gamma   90.00
#
_symmetry.space_group_name_H-M   'P 1'
#
loop_
_entity.id
_entity.type
_entity.pdbx_description
1 polymer ?
#
loop_
_entity_poly.entity_id
_entity_poly.type
_entity_poly.pdbx_seq_one_letter_code
_entity_poly.pdbx_strand_id
1 'polypeptide(L)'
;GTESGIEARDILLENSGDFHRLLAGLSLAEHDPVAELIVEARGDHRDIDNFSASAYLKINRIDFSGSISALAKGWFPEAVERVGDISTDIEGDIWIDMQDGGLATLEGHLSAAEIPLNWVEDVEPLTRFSTDLTGWFRPGENWGLRLQDLDFEWGQLAIEPLTITYLQKVGAGWGEGSVAVSHIDLSLVDDILEKTGLVSAPVLEALGKLQPAGSLRNAHLDLLIDDDQTKMKLRANLDDVAISSWRGAPASRQINGYIEATDNRGLLELDSQNGFAMHYPQVFDGYMEHSSFRGQLRWRWDAANRALKIASGRLDMGGEEGIGRAHLYLDIPIGKPEEKTEMTLLLGIRDSHTRYLSRYLPDNLEPGLLAWINDSVEDMALPEVGFVWRGPLENGGPGTRSIQLYLKAENGTLQFQPDWLPLEQLDTVITLDNGELDAQIQSASIGKTTLQRGVVQLRPAPSSQGQQLLVKADISGKTGDTIAVLARSPLRGRVDGLAGWGLT
;
A
#
# COMPACT_ATOMS: atom_id res chain seq x y z
N GLY A 1 -28.62 12.27 44.72
CA GLY A 1 -28.33 13.27 43.72
C GLY A 1 -27.61 14.42 44.36
N THR A 2 -26.30 14.47 44.22
CA THR A 2 -25.49 15.66 44.55
C THR A 2 -25.58 16.60 43.36
N GLU A 3 -26.24 17.75 43.52
CA GLU A 3 -26.14 18.88 42.60
C GLU A 3 -24.70 19.37 42.63
N SER A 4 -23.92 18.99 41.64
CA SER A 4 -22.59 19.53 41.38
C SER A 4 -22.75 20.92 40.75
N GLY A 5 -22.86 21.97 41.59
CA GLY A 5 -22.97 23.34 41.13
C GLY A 5 -21.61 23.98 40.89
N ILE A 6 -21.46 24.69 39.77
CA ILE A 6 -20.36 25.65 39.57
C ILE A 6 -20.73 26.91 40.39
N GLU A 7 -19.87 27.32 41.28
CA GLU A 7 -20.02 28.54 42.06
C GLU A 7 -19.10 29.63 41.46
N ALA A 8 -19.66 30.81 41.23
CA ALA A 8 -18.88 31.98 40.90
C ALA A 8 -18.50 32.72 42.18
N ARG A 9 -17.21 33.00 42.41
CA ARG A 9 -16.65 33.73 43.54
C ARG A 9 -15.91 34.96 43.06
N ASP A 10 -15.70 35.92 43.95
CA ASP A 10 -14.94 37.15 43.66
C ASP A 10 -15.43 37.90 42.42
N ILE A 11 -16.75 38.01 42.29
CA ILE A 11 -17.40 38.62 41.14
C ILE A 11 -17.20 40.13 41.17
N LEU A 12 -16.54 40.68 40.14
CA LEU A 12 -16.47 42.10 39.88
C LEU A 12 -17.23 42.40 38.56
N LEU A 13 -18.24 43.27 38.65
CA LEU A 13 -19.04 43.72 37.51
C LEU A 13 -18.87 45.23 37.35
N GLU A 14 -18.41 45.66 36.19
CA GLU A 14 -18.25 47.05 35.80
C GLU A 14 -19.18 47.35 34.62
N ASN A 15 -19.97 48.43 34.71
CA ASN A 15 -20.83 48.91 33.65
C ASN A 15 -20.56 50.39 33.37
N SER A 16 -20.30 50.73 32.10
CA SER A 16 -20.07 52.10 31.64
C SER A 16 -20.72 52.31 30.28
N GLY A 17 -21.95 52.80 30.26
CA GLY A 17 -22.72 52.99 29.03
C GLY A 17 -23.05 51.68 28.37
N ASP A 18 -22.52 51.48 27.17
CA ASP A 18 -22.65 50.26 26.34
C ASP A 18 -21.54 49.23 26.62
N PHE A 19 -20.59 49.55 27.51
CA PHE A 19 -19.49 48.65 27.88
C PHE A 19 -19.77 47.95 29.21
N HIS A 20 -19.60 46.65 29.21
CA HIS A 20 -19.81 45.75 30.35
C HIS A 20 -18.57 44.89 30.54
N ARG A 21 -18.08 44.74 31.78
CA ARG A 21 -16.99 43.88 32.12
C ARG A 21 -17.32 43.03 33.34
N LEU A 22 -17.06 41.72 33.23
CA LEU A 22 -17.23 40.75 34.29
C LEU A 22 -15.89 40.06 34.57
N LEU A 23 -15.49 40.01 35.84
CA LEU A 23 -14.43 39.13 36.32
C LEU A 23 -15.05 38.19 37.34
N ALA A 24 -14.76 36.89 37.24
CA ALA A 24 -15.22 35.90 38.20
C ALA A 24 -14.21 34.75 38.35
N GLY A 25 -13.98 34.35 39.60
CA GLY A 25 -13.38 33.05 39.88
C GLY A 25 -14.46 31.99 39.86
N LEU A 26 -14.22 30.90 39.16
CA LEU A 26 -15.13 29.75 39.09
C LEU A 26 -14.58 28.63 39.98
N SER A 27 -15.42 28.05 40.84
CA SER A 27 -15.05 26.94 41.71
C SER A 27 -16.10 25.83 41.61
N LEU A 28 -15.66 24.58 41.74
CA LEU A 28 -16.52 23.42 41.90
C LEU A 28 -16.66 23.12 43.40
N ALA A 29 -17.86 23.24 43.95
CA ALA A 29 -18.29 22.98 45.33
C ALA A 29 -17.16 22.85 46.39
N GLU A 30 -16.93 23.90 47.19
CA GLU A 30 -16.01 23.96 48.36
C GLU A 30 -14.49 23.88 48.06
N HIS A 31 -14.04 23.86 46.77
CA HIS A 31 -12.63 23.86 46.41
C HIS A 31 -12.12 25.26 46.01
N ASP A 32 -10.80 25.43 45.94
CA ASP A 32 -10.16 26.63 45.42
C ASP A 32 -10.63 26.95 43.98
N PRO A 33 -10.53 28.21 43.51
CA PRO A 33 -10.93 28.56 42.16
C PRO A 33 -10.21 27.69 41.13
N VAL A 34 -10.98 26.91 40.40
CA VAL A 34 -10.47 26.00 39.36
C VAL A 34 -10.35 26.69 38.00
N ALA A 35 -11.03 27.87 37.85
CA ALA A 35 -10.90 28.69 36.65
C ALA A 35 -11.14 30.17 36.94
N GLU A 36 -10.58 31.02 36.10
CA GLU A 36 -10.76 32.48 36.11
C GLU A 36 -11.41 32.90 34.81
N LEU A 37 -12.50 33.66 34.91
CA LEU A 37 -13.26 34.16 33.75
C LEU A 37 -13.22 35.68 33.70
N ILE A 38 -12.84 36.23 32.56
CA ILE A 38 -12.93 37.64 32.22
C ILE A 38 -13.82 37.75 30.98
N VAL A 39 -14.87 38.57 31.04
CA VAL A 39 -15.72 38.86 29.90
C VAL A 39 -15.80 40.37 29.73
N GLU A 40 -15.61 40.84 28.50
CA GLU A 40 -15.85 42.21 28.09
C GLU A 40 -16.91 42.20 26.96
N ALA A 41 -17.93 43.02 27.10
CA ALA A 41 -19.00 43.09 26.11
C ALA A 41 -19.37 44.53 25.78
N ARG A 42 -19.85 44.73 24.57
CA ARG A 42 -20.34 46.02 24.08
C ARG A 42 -21.69 45.86 23.41
N GLY A 43 -22.57 46.81 23.64
CA GLY A 43 -23.92 46.82 23.06
C GLY A 43 -24.98 46.14 23.95
N ASP A 44 -26.21 46.09 23.46
CA ASP A 44 -27.33 45.40 24.16
C ASP A 44 -27.38 43.94 23.73
N HIS A 45 -27.27 43.02 24.66
CA HIS A 45 -27.34 41.57 24.43
C HIS A 45 -28.64 41.09 23.75
N ARG A 46 -29.67 41.96 23.68
CA ARG A 46 -30.93 41.70 22.96
C ARG A 46 -30.87 42.06 21.50
N ASP A 47 -29.88 42.84 21.09
CA ASP A 47 -29.61 43.24 19.71
C ASP A 47 -28.30 42.57 19.24
N ILE A 48 -28.41 41.31 18.86
CA ILE A 48 -27.27 40.45 18.46
C ILE A 48 -26.48 41.06 17.30
N ASP A 49 -27.16 41.77 16.39
CA ASP A 49 -26.53 42.40 15.22
C ASP A 49 -25.54 43.53 15.59
N ASN A 50 -25.72 44.16 16.77
CA ASN A 50 -24.88 45.20 17.30
C ASN A 50 -24.22 44.87 18.64
N PHE A 51 -24.19 43.56 18.97
CA PHE A 51 -23.57 43.06 20.22
C PHE A 51 -22.25 42.37 19.91
N SER A 52 -21.20 42.71 20.64
CA SER A 52 -19.93 42.00 20.61
C SER A 52 -19.46 41.69 22.04
N ALA A 53 -18.78 40.54 22.16
CA ALA A 53 -18.21 40.15 23.46
C ALA A 53 -16.90 39.37 23.23
N SER A 54 -15.93 39.64 24.13
CA SER A 54 -14.70 38.84 24.23
C SER A 54 -14.64 38.21 25.61
N ALA A 55 -14.32 36.93 25.70
CA ALA A 55 -14.14 36.25 26.95
C ALA A 55 -12.75 35.56 26.96
N TYR A 56 -12.11 35.62 28.13
CA TYR A 56 -10.91 34.85 28.44
C TYR A 56 -11.20 33.94 29.61
N LEU A 57 -10.96 32.66 29.43
CA LEU A 57 -11.10 31.64 30.45
C LEU A 57 -9.75 30.98 30.69
N LYS A 58 -9.22 31.17 31.89
CA LYS A 58 -8.03 30.45 32.36
C LYS A 58 -8.47 29.27 33.18
N ILE A 59 -8.09 28.08 32.77
CA ILE A 59 -8.38 26.83 33.47
C ILE A 59 -7.13 26.41 34.22
N ASN A 60 -7.15 26.48 35.57
CA ASN A 60 -5.99 26.09 36.36
C ASN A 60 -5.93 24.59 36.61
N ARG A 61 -7.10 23.96 36.82
CA ARG A 61 -7.29 22.51 36.93
C ARG A 61 -8.76 22.22 37.08
N ILE A 62 -9.38 21.64 36.08
CA ILE A 62 -10.78 21.24 36.16
C ILE A 62 -10.85 19.73 35.95
N ASP A 63 -11.40 19.00 36.93
CA ASP A 63 -11.85 17.63 36.76
C ASP A 63 -13.10 17.62 35.86
N PHE A 64 -12.98 17.08 34.68
CA PHE A 64 -14.04 17.03 33.67
C PHE A 64 -15.09 15.95 33.97
N SER A 65 -15.15 15.41 35.18
CA SER A 65 -16.12 14.41 35.59
C SER A 65 -17.52 15.00 35.83
N GLY A 66 -18.54 14.35 35.35
CA GLY A 66 -19.95 14.54 35.71
C GLY A 66 -20.58 15.90 35.38
N SER A 67 -20.15 17.00 36.00
CA SER A 67 -20.80 18.32 35.90
C SER A 67 -20.56 19.02 34.57
N ILE A 68 -19.36 18.91 34.02
CA ILE A 68 -19.01 19.52 32.75
C ILE A 68 -19.51 18.63 31.59
N SER A 69 -19.52 17.31 31.79
CA SER A 69 -20.18 16.39 30.90
C SER A 69 -21.68 16.72 30.77
N ALA A 70 -22.36 17.08 31.87
CA ALA A 70 -23.74 17.50 31.83
C ALA A 70 -23.98 18.85 31.11
N LEU A 71 -23.05 19.81 31.25
CA LEU A 71 -23.08 21.05 30.48
C LEU A 71 -22.76 20.84 28.99
N ALA A 72 -21.73 20.04 28.70
CA ALA A 72 -21.39 19.66 27.33
C ALA A 72 -22.49 18.87 26.64
N LYS A 73 -23.23 18.03 27.38
CA LYS A 73 -24.45 17.33 26.91
C LYS A 73 -25.56 18.29 26.45
N GLY A 74 -25.67 19.46 27.07
CA GLY A 74 -26.62 20.49 26.65
C GLY A 74 -26.26 21.13 25.30
N TRP A 75 -24.99 21.13 24.92
CA TRP A 75 -24.47 21.74 23.69
C TRP A 75 -24.15 20.70 22.60
N PHE A 76 -23.67 19.52 23.00
CA PHE A 76 -23.19 18.46 22.12
C PHE A 76 -23.65 17.06 22.62
N PRO A 77 -24.97 16.78 22.68
CA PRO A 77 -25.50 15.57 23.32
C PRO A 77 -24.94 14.27 22.72
N GLU A 78 -24.85 14.18 21.40
CA GLU A 78 -24.40 12.97 20.71
C GLU A 78 -22.90 12.71 20.88
N ALA A 79 -22.07 13.76 20.89
CA ALA A 79 -20.64 13.64 21.12
C ALA A 79 -20.33 13.14 22.54
N VAL A 80 -21.03 13.65 23.53
CA VAL A 80 -20.85 13.26 24.94
C VAL A 80 -21.38 11.84 25.20
N GLU A 81 -22.46 11.42 24.53
CA GLU A 81 -22.93 10.04 24.61
C GLU A 81 -21.95 9.02 24.04
N ARG A 82 -21.21 9.40 22.99
CA ARG A 82 -20.20 8.51 22.38
C ARG A 82 -18.90 8.45 23.19
N VAL A 83 -18.49 9.57 23.78
CA VAL A 83 -17.21 9.69 24.48
C VAL A 83 -17.31 9.22 25.93
N GLY A 84 -18.54 9.19 26.51
CA GLY A 84 -18.77 8.81 27.92
C GLY A 84 -18.30 9.87 28.90
N ASP A 85 -18.30 9.51 30.19
CA ASP A 85 -17.80 10.39 31.24
C ASP A 85 -16.27 10.35 31.25
N ILE A 86 -15.64 11.44 30.76
CA ILE A 86 -14.19 11.62 30.84
C ILE A 86 -13.92 12.21 32.24
N SER A 87 -13.19 11.47 33.09
CA SER A 87 -12.64 11.99 34.34
C SER A 87 -11.16 12.32 34.11
N THR A 88 -10.87 13.60 33.88
CA THR A 88 -9.48 14.06 33.65
C THR A 88 -9.32 15.49 34.12
N ASP A 89 -8.14 15.80 34.61
CA ASP A 89 -7.74 17.15 34.98
C ASP A 89 -7.24 17.91 33.74
N ILE A 90 -7.97 18.95 33.33
CA ILE A 90 -7.58 19.79 32.19
C ILE A 90 -7.07 21.14 32.70
N GLU A 91 -5.98 21.59 32.11
CA GLU A 91 -5.39 22.92 32.27
C GLU A 91 -5.37 23.65 30.92
N GLY A 92 -5.48 24.99 30.95
CA GLY A 92 -5.35 25.75 29.70
C GLY A 92 -5.91 27.13 29.72
N ASP A 93 -5.83 27.78 28.59
CA ASP A 93 -6.26 29.14 28.32
C ASP A 93 -7.16 29.15 27.08
N ILE A 94 -8.33 29.75 27.17
CA ILE A 94 -9.31 29.83 26.07
C ILE A 94 -9.75 31.29 25.89
N TRP A 95 -9.65 31.79 24.68
CA TRP A 95 -10.20 33.07 24.22
C TRP A 95 -11.44 32.81 23.36
N ILE A 96 -12.49 33.56 23.62
CA ILE A 96 -13.73 33.47 22.87
C ILE A 96 -14.10 34.88 22.42
N ASP A 97 -14.29 35.07 21.13
CA ASP A 97 -14.72 36.34 20.57
C ASP A 97 -16.07 36.15 19.86
N MET A 98 -17.04 36.96 20.21
CA MET A 98 -18.34 37.06 19.57
C MET A 98 -18.44 38.41 18.87
N GLN A 99 -18.70 38.39 17.57
CA GLN A 99 -18.85 39.55 16.72
C GLN A 99 -20.31 39.81 16.38
N ASP A 100 -20.57 40.95 15.79
CA ASP A 100 -21.88 41.33 15.25
C ASP A 100 -22.46 40.21 14.37
N GLY A 101 -23.76 39.90 14.54
CA GLY A 101 -24.40 38.79 13.84
C GLY A 101 -24.21 37.41 14.48
N GLY A 102 -23.60 37.33 15.66
CA GLY A 102 -23.51 36.11 16.46
C GLY A 102 -22.45 35.10 16.03
N LEU A 103 -21.53 35.49 15.12
CA LEU A 103 -20.34 34.67 14.86
C LEU A 103 -19.47 34.62 16.12
N ALA A 104 -19.25 33.43 16.64
CA ALA A 104 -18.29 33.20 17.71
C ALA A 104 -17.07 32.46 17.20
N THR A 105 -15.88 32.92 17.61
CA THR A 105 -14.62 32.22 17.40
C THR A 105 -14.01 31.87 18.76
N LEU A 106 -13.27 30.77 18.78
CA LEU A 106 -12.62 30.24 19.98
C LEU A 106 -11.19 29.86 19.61
N GLU A 107 -10.24 30.33 20.43
CA GLU A 107 -8.83 29.98 20.31
C GLU A 107 -8.30 29.65 21.69
N GLY A 108 -7.36 28.72 21.80
CA GLY A 108 -6.80 28.38 23.09
C GLY A 108 -5.76 27.29 23.04
N HIS A 109 -5.22 27.00 24.22
CA HIS A 109 -4.33 25.90 24.48
C HIS A 109 -4.88 25.05 25.61
N LEU A 110 -4.90 23.74 25.43
CA LEU A 110 -5.33 22.77 26.44
C LEU A 110 -4.25 21.73 26.67
N SER A 111 -4.09 21.34 27.93
CA SER A 111 -3.24 20.22 28.31
C SER A 111 -3.89 19.37 29.39
N ALA A 112 -3.53 18.09 29.43
CA ALA A 112 -3.96 17.15 30.46
C ALA A 112 -2.86 16.13 30.72
N ALA A 113 -2.70 15.74 31.98
CA ALA A 113 -1.72 14.72 32.36
C ALA A 113 -2.14 13.33 31.82
N GLU A 114 -3.44 13.06 31.83
CA GLU A 114 -4.01 11.79 31.43
C GLU A 114 -5.44 11.98 30.89
N ILE A 115 -5.77 11.34 29.77
CA ILE A 115 -7.14 11.28 29.22
C ILE A 115 -7.55 9.82 29.09
N PRO A 116 -8.53 9.34 29.87
CA PRO A 116 -9.01 7.98 29.79
C PRO A 116 -9.85 7.79 28.51
N LEU A 117 -9.64 6.66 27.82
CA LEU A 117 -10.35 6.29 26.59
C LEU A 117 -11.51 5.33 26.94
N ASN A 118 -12.52 5.81 27.68
CA ASN A 118 -13.58 4.99 28.27
C ASN A 118 -14.52 4.34 27.26
N TRP A 119 -14.42 4.69 25.96
CA TRP A 119 -15.23 4.09 24.90
C TRP A 119 -14.63 2.80 24.29
N VAL A 120 -13.44 2.43 24.73
CA VAL A 120 -12.76 1.18 24.35
C VAL A 120 -12.41 0.41 25.61
N GLU A 121 -12.82 -0.86 25.69
CA GLU A 121 -12.51 -1.71 26.85
C GLU A 121 -11.00 -2.06 26.87
N ASP A 122 -10.40 -2.06 28.07
CA ASP A 122 -9.03 -2.48 28.34
C ASP A 122 -7.92 -1.68 27.59
N VAL A 123 -8.16 -0.41 27.28
CA VAL A 123 -7.19 0.46 26.60
C VAL A 123 -6.52 1.41 27.57
N GLU A 124 -5.20 1.55 27.45
CA GLU A 124 -4.40 2.51 28.22
C GLU A 124 -4.85 3.95 27.92
N PRO A 125 -4.85 4.85 28.94
CA PRO A 125 -5.18 6.25 28.73
C PRO A 125 -4.12 6.95 27.87
N LEU A 126 -4.51 8.06 27.24
CA LEU A 126 -3.54 8.99 26.67
C LEU A 126 -2.86 9.75 27.79
N THR A 127 -1.55 9.92 27.72
CA THR A 127 -0.76 10.69 28.70
C THR A 127 -0.06 11.86 28.03
N ARG A 128 0.29 12.90 28.81
CA ARG A 128 0.95 14.11 28.33
C ARG A 128 0.22 14.78 27.16
N PHE A 129 -1.09 14.82 27.23
CA PHE A 129 -1.91 15.44 26.19
C PHE A 129 -1.71 16.96 26.18
N SER A 130 -1.47 17.52 24.99
CA SER A 130 -1.50 18.96 24.75
C SER A 130 -1.97 19.27 23.32
N THR A 131 -2.67 20.40 23.14
CA THR A 131 -3.15 20.82 21.83
C THR A 131 -3.47 22.33 21.82
N ASP A 132 -3.23 22.96 20.67
CA ASP A 132 -3.82 24.24 20.34
C ASP A 132 -5.18 24.02 19.69
N LEU A 133 -6.19 24.74 20.16
CA LEU A 133 -7.54 24.59 19.62
C LEU A 133 -8.02 25.88 18.97
N THR A 134 -8.71 25.74 17.86
CA THR A 134 -9.47 26.80 17.22
C THR A 134 -10.87 26.31 16.92
N GLY A 135 -11.86 27.14 17.18
CA GLY A 135 -13.26 26.81 16.93
C GLY A 135 -14.02 28.00 16.36
N TRP A 136 -15.12 27.72 15.71
CA TRP A 136 -16.04 28.74 15.24
C TRP A 136 -17.48 28.23 15.30
N PHE A 137 -18.37 29.14 15.53
CA PHE A 137 -19.81 28.87 15.53
C PHE A 137 -20.53 29.99 14.77
N ARG A 138 -21.31 29.63 13.77
CA ARG A 138 -22.22 30.52 13.02
C ARG A 138 -23.64 30.07 13.27
N PRO A 139 -24.47 30.87 13.94
CA PRO A 139 -25.85 30.52 14.22
C PRO A 139 -26.63 30.14 12.95
N GLY A 140 -27.27 28.99 12.93
CA GLY A 140 -28.07 28.52 11.82
C GLY A 140 -27.29 28.00 10.59
N GLU A 141 -25.97 28.06 10.58
CA GLU A 141 -25.14 27.62 9.45
C GLU A 141 -24.27 26.40 9.81
N ASN A 142 -23.22 26.62 10.58
CA ASN A 142 -22.25 25.57 10.92
C ASN A 142 -21.47 25.90 12.20
N TRP A 143 -20.82 24.87 12.73
CA TRP A 143 -19.77 24.99 13.71
C TRP A 143 -18.61 24.07 13.36
N GLY A 144 -17.43 24.41 13.82
CA GLY A 144 -16.25 23.57 13.62
C GLY A 144 -15.26 23.72 14.75
N LEU A 145 -14.45 22.70 14.90
CA LEU A 145 -13.36 22.62 15.86
C LEU A 145 -12.12 22.07 15.19
N ARG A 146 -10.97 22.68 15.46
CA ARG A 146 -9.67 22.20 15.04
C ARG A 146 -8.75 22.10 16.24
N LEU A 147 -8.16 20.94 16.42
CA LEU A 147 -7.08 20.67 17.35
C LEU A 147 -5.79 20.60 16.50
N GLN A 148 -4.86 21.48 16.80
CA GLN A 148 -3.57 21.58 16.10
C GLN A 148 -2.45 21.20 17.04
N ASP A 149 -1.36 20.70 16.49
CA ASP A 149 -0.20 20.25 17.26
C ASP A 149 -0.62 19.35 18.43
N LEU A 150 -1.63 18.50 18.17
CA LEU A 150 -2.14 17.54 19.13
C LEU A 150 -1.05 16.51 19.42
N ASP A 151 -0.41 16.66 20.58
CA ASP A 151 0.67 15.83 21.09
C ASP A 151 0.19 15.00 22.27
N PHE A 152 0.52 13.72 22.28
CA PHE A 152 0.18 12.80 23.36
C PHE A 152 1.05 11.54 23.32
N GLU A 153 1.15 10.86 24.44
CA GLU A 153 1.70 9.51 24.51
C GLU A 153 0.58 8.49 24.71
N TRP A 154 0.68 7.36 24.02
CA TRP A 154 -0.28 6.27 24.16
C TRP A 154 0.44 4.95 24.42
N GLY A 155 0.63 4.61 25.68
CA GLY A 155 1.45 3.48 26.08
C GLY A 155 2.90 3.63 25.61
N GLN A 156 3.35 2.72 24.75
CA GLN A 156 4.68 2.78 24.14
C GLN A 156 4.69 3.36 22.73
N LEU A 157 3.52 3.79 22.22
CA LEU A 157 3.40 4.33 20.88
C LEU A 157 3.94 5.77 20.83
N ALA A 158 4.94 6.01 19.97
CA ALA A 158 5.41 7.35 19.64
C ALA A 158 4.66 7.83 18.39
N ILE A 159 3.69 8.72 18.59
CA ILE A 159 2.90 9.32 17.50
C ILE A 159 3.35 10.77 17.38
N GLU A 160 3.73 11.21 16.19
CA GLU A 160 4.04 12.62 15.94
C GLU A 160 2.78 13.50 16.10
N PRO A 161 2.95 14.77 16.50
CA PRO A 161 1.82 15.68 16.65
C PRO A 161 0.94 15.71 15.41
N LEU A 162 -0.35 15.65 15.62
CA LEU A 162 -1.35 15.57 14.55
C LEU A 162 -2.35 16.73 14.62
N THR A 163 -3.06 16.94 13.53
CA THR A 163 -4.15 17.91 13.46
C THR A 163 -5.46 17.18 13.22
N ILE A 164 -6.44 17.45 14.08
CA ILE A 164 -7.83 16.97 13.90
C ILE A 164 -8.71 18.16 13.60
N THR A 165 -9.56 18.04 12.58
CA THR A 165 -10.59 19.04 12.27
C THR A 165 -11.94 18.37 12.20
N TYR A 166 -12.95 18.97 12.79
CA TYR A 166 -14.33 18.55 12.66
C TYR A 166 -15.22 19.73 12.27
N LEU A 167 -16.12 19.52 11.32
CA LEU A 167 -17.09 20.50 10.85
C LEU A 167 -18.49 19.87 10.85
N GLN A 168 -19.44 20.53 11.51
CA GLN A 168 -20.84 20.15 11.51
C GLN A 168 -21.69 21.25 10.90
N LYS A 169 -22.52 20.92 9.91
CA LYS A 169 -23.52 21.81 9.36
C LYS A 169 -24.83 21.71 10.15
N VAL A 170 -25.37 22.84 10.57
CA VAL A 170 -26.61 22.88 11.35
C VAL A 170 -27.77 22.31 10.53
N GLY A 171 -28.51 21.37 11.08
CA GLY A 171 -29.64 20.70 10.44
C GLY A 171 -29.28 19.67 9.38
N ALA A 172 -28.00 19.40 9.13
CA ALA A 172 -27.55 18.27 8.35
C ALA A 172 -27.31 17.08 9.29
N GLY A 173 -27.79 15.89 8.92
CA GLY A 173 -27.50 14.63 9.63
C GLY A 173 -26.08 14.11 9.38
N TRP A 174 -25.13 14.97 8.93
CA TRP A 174 -23.79 14.59 8.61
C TRP A 174 -22.77 15.65 9.03
N GLY A 175 -21.55 15.19 9.33
CA GLY A 175 -20.40 16.03 9.66
C GLY A 175 -19.15 15.59 8.86
N GLU A 176 -18.21 16.51 8.73
CA GLU A 176 -16.92 16.25 8.09
C GLU A 176 -15.83 16.24 9.15
N GLY A 177 -15.03 15.17 9.17
CA GLY A 177 -13.85 15.05 10.00
C GLY A 177 -12.60 14.95 9.14
N SER A 178 -11.48 15.42 9.65
CA SER A 178 -10.18 15.14 9.03
C SER A 178 -9.10 14.97 10.09
N VAL A 179 -8.15 14.07 9.81
CA VAL A 179 -6.94 13.85 10.61
C VAL A 179 -5.75 14.01 9.68
N ALA A 180 -4.81 14.86 10.05
CA ALA A 180 -3.56 15.05 9.33
C ALA A 180 -2.38 14.82 10.26
N VAL A 181 -1.39 14.08 9.78
CA VAL A 181 -0.14 13.79 10.52
C VAL A 181 1.04 13.83 9.56
N SER A 182 2.16 14.39 10.03
CA SER A 182 3.38 14.56 9.23
C SER A 182 4.04 13.21 8.92
N HIS A 183 4.07 12.31 9.88
CA HIS A 183 4.72 11.01 9.79
C HIS A 183 4.02 9.96 10.65
N ILE A 184 3.86 8.75 10.11
CA ILE A 184 3.36 7.56 10.81
C ILE A 184 4.28 6.40 10.51
N ASP A 185 4.81 5.74 11.54
CA ASP A 185 5.45 4.43 11.40
C ASP A 185 4.37 3.36 11.20
N LEU A 186 4.45 2.64 10.09
CA LEU A 186 3.47 1.61 9.74
C LEU A 186 3.50 0.40 10.66
N SER A 187 4.60 0.16 11.35
CA SER A 187 4.67 -0.92 12.35
C SER A 187 3.75 -0.69 13.56
N LEU A 188 3.30 0.54 13.79
CA LEU A 188 2.40 0.91 14.88
C LEU A 188 0.92 0.88 14.46
N VAL A 189 0.63 0.78 13.16
CA VAL A 189 -0.73 0.95 12.64
C VAL A 189 -1.65 -0.18 13.09
N ASP A 190 -1.19 -1.41 13.15
CA ASP A 190 -1.99 -2.54 13.63
C ASP A 190 -2.44 -2.32 15.08
N ASP A 191 -1.53 -1.93 15.96
CA ASP A 191 -1.82 -1.66 17.38
C ASP A 191 -2.80 -0.49 17.55
N ILE A 192 -2.61 0.59 16.77
CA ILE A 192 -3.51 1.75 16.81
C ILE A 192 -4.91 1.38 16.36
N LEU A 193 -5.04 0.65 15.24
CA LEU A 193 -6.33 0.28 14.67
C LEU A 193 -7.06 -0.77 15.51
N GLU A 194 -6.35 -1.70 16.12
CA GLU A 194 -6.91 -2.68 17.04
C GLU A 194 -7.45 -1.97 18.30
N LYS A 195 -6.65 -1.10 18.91
CA LYS A 195 -7.01 -0.33 20.12
C LYS A 195 -8.18 0.64 19.87
N THR A 196 -8.27 1.23 18.70
CA THR A 196 -9.33 2.22 18.39
C THR A 196 -10.65 1.61 17.95
N GLY A 197 -10.64 0.38 17.44
CA GLY A 197 -11.83 -0.25 16.85
C GLY A 197 -12.37 0.48 15.60
N LEU A 198 -11.57 1.35 14.98
CA LEU A 198 -12.00 2.20 13.86
C LEU A 198 -12.20 1.43 12.55
N VAL A 199 -11.62 0.24 12.42
CA VAL A 199 -11.67 -0.55 11.20
C VAL A 199 -12.34 -1.90 11.42
N SER A 200 -12.91 -2.44 10.34
CA SER A 200 -13.58 -3.75 10.41
C SER A 200 -12.57 -4.90 10.56
N ALA A 201 -13.01 -6.00 11.19
CA ALA A 201 -12.18 -7.20 11.38
C ALA A 201 -11.50 -7.73 10.11
N PRO A 202 -12.12 -7.73 8.90
CA PRO A 202 -11.42 -8.12 7.68
C PRO A 202 -10.24 -7.22 7.29
N VAL A 203 -10.30 -5.93 7.62
CA VAL A 203 -9.20 -4.99 7.37
C VAL A 203 -8.05 -5.26 8.32
N LEU A 204 -8.33 -5.47 9.63
CA LEU A 204 -7.32 -5.87 10.60
C LEU A 204 -6.66 -7.19 10.21
N GLU A 205 -7.44 -8.20 9.78
CA GLU A 205 -6.88 -9.46 9.29
C GLU A 205 -5.93 -9.24 8.11
N ALA A 206 -6.31 -8.39 7.16
CA ALA A 206 -5.48 -8.10 5.99
C ALA A 206 -4.18 -7.38 6.37
N LEU A 207 -4.24 -6.38 7.26
CA LEU A 207 -3.06 -5.67 7.77
C LEU A 207 -2.13 -6.61 8.54
N GLY A 208 -2.65 -7.43 9.47
CA GLY A 208 -1.88 -8.41 10.20
C GLY A 208 -1.23 -9.49 9.33
N LYS A 209 -1.76 -9.75 8.11
CA LYS A 209 -1.14 -10.64 7.12
C LYS A 209 -0.11 -9.94 6.24
N LEU A 210 -0.40 -8.70 5.85
CA LEU A 210 0.52 -7.88 5.03
C LEU A 210 1.70 -7.37 5.85
N GLN A 211 1.54 -7.22 7.17
CA GLN A 211 2.57 -6.74 8.09
C GLN A 211 3.33 -5.52 7.52
N PRO A 212 2.62 -4.42 7.26
CA PRO A 212 3.25 -3.26 6.67
C PRO A 212 4.33 -2.69 7.59
N ALA A 213 5.46 -2.31 7.01
CA ALA A 213 6.56 -1.64 7.69
C ALA A 213 7.03 -0.45 6.86
N GLY A 214 7.87 0.41 7.42
CA GLY A 214 8.25 1.68 6.79
C GLY A 214 7.35 2.81 7.27
N SER A 215 7.18 3.88 6.49
CA SER A 215 6.43 5.03 6.97
C SER A 215 5.50 5.66 5.94
N LEU A 216 4.45 6.30 6.45
CA LEU A 216 3.63 7.24 5.70
C LEU A 216 4.05 8.66 6.07
N ARG A 217 4.19 9.52 5.06
CA ARG A 217 4.45 10.95 5.24
C ARG A 217 3.29 11.78 4.72
N ASN A 218 3.01 12.89 5.41
CA ASN A 218 1.91 13.79 5.08
C ASN A 218 0.60 13.01 4.91
N ALA A 219 0.32 12.12 5.85
CA ALA A 219 -0.90 11.32 5.84
C ALA A 219 -2.10 12.21 6.19
N HIS A 220 -3.16 12.07 5.39
CA HIS A 220 -4.39 12.83 5.54
C HIS A 220 -5.59 11.89 5.38
N LEU A 221 -6.40 11.80 6.41
CA LEU A 221 -7.63 11.01 6.44
C LEU A 221 -8.83 11.96 6.50
N ASP A 222 -9.65 11.96 5.45
CA ASP A 222 -10.93 12.66 5.43
C ASP A 222 -12.05 11.68 5.80
N LEU A 223 -12.95 12.11 6.65
CA LEU A 223 -14.12 11.36 7.13
C LEU A 223 -15.38 12.14 6.81
N LEU A 224 -16.33 11.50 6.14
CA LEU A 224 -17.70 11.98 6.05
C LEU A 224 -18.56 11.10 6.97
N ILE A 225 -19.01 11.68 8.08
CA ILE A 225 -19.73 11.00 9.13
C ILE A 225 -21.21 11.28 8.92
N ASP A 226 -21.98 10.24 8.59
CA ASP A 226 -23.44 10.27 8.38
C ASP A 226 -24.09 9.28 9.36
N ASP A 227 -25.35 9.48 9.70
CA ASP A 227 -26.08 8.65 10.68
C ASP A 227 -26.02 7.15 10.35
N ASP A 228 -26.01 6.81 9.05
CA ASP A 228 -26.03 5.41 8.59
C ASP A 228 -24.64 4.89 8.16
N GLN A 229 -23.71 5.76 7.74
CA GLN A 229 -22.44 5.35 7.14
C GLN A 229 -21.33 6.38 7.34
N THR A 230 -20.17 5.92 7.74
CA THR A 230 -18.95 6.73 7.68
C THR A 230 -18.18 6.38 6.40
N LYS A 231 -17.92 7.39 5.56
CA LYS A 231 -17.05 7.25 4.38
C LYS A 231 -15.69 7.83 4.68
N MET A 232 -14.66 7.15 4.23
CA MET A 232 -13.29 7.60 4.44
C MET A 232 -12.49 7.73 3.15
N LYS A 233 -11.52 8.65 3.19
CA LYS A 233 -10.53 8.84 2.15
C LYS A 233 -9.17 9.09 2.77
N LEU A 234 -8.24 8.16 2.57
CA LEU A 234 -6.85 8.28 2.98
C LEU A 234 -6.00 8.76 1.81
N ARG A 235 -5.07 9.66 2.09
CA ARG A 235 -4.01 10.11 1.18
C ARG A 235 -2.70 10.15 1.94
N ALA A 236 -1.63 9.60 1.39
CA ALA A 236 -0.31 9.65 2.03
C ALA A 236 0.82 9.43 1.00
N ASN A 237 2.00 9.93 1.30
CA ASN A 237 3.22 9.53 0.62
C ASN A 237 3.80 8.29 1.32
N LEU A 238 4.26 7.33 0.53
CA LEU A 238 4.93 6.12 1.00
C LEU A 238 6.43 6.36 1.02
N ASP A 239 7.07 5.99 2.12
CA ASP A 239 8.50 6.13 2.32
C ASP A 239 9.09 4.83 2.86
N ASP A 240 9.86 4.15 2.02
CA ASP A 240 10.50 2.85 2.27
C ASP A 240 9.54 1.77 2.80
N VAL A 241 8.34 1.72 2.23
CA VAL A 241 7.31 0.78 2.69
C VAL A 241 7.64 -0.65 2.25
N ALA A 242 7.43 -1.59 3.17
CA ALA A 242 7.53 -3.02 2.92
C ALA A 242 6.22 -3.72 3.30
N ILE A 243 5.89 -4.78 2.58
CA ILE A 243 4.73 -5.65 2.85
C ILE A 243 5.12 -7.12 2.70
N SER A 244 4.46 -7.99 3.45
CA SER A 244 4.52 -9.44 3.29
C SER A 244 3.62 -9.93 2.16
N SER A 245 3.91 -11.11 1.61
CA SER A 245 3.07 -11.71 0.56
C SER A 245 1.71 -12.17 1.11
N TRP A 246 0.66 -11.87 0.37
CA TRP A 246 -0.69 -12.28 0.74
C TRP A 246 -1.60 -12.42 -0.49
N ARG A 247 -2.28 -13.57 -0.65
CA ARG A 247 -3.31 -13.86 -1.68
C ARG A 247 -2.92 -13.45 -3.11
N GLY A 248 -1.67 -13.73 -3.52
CA GLY A 248 -1.18 -13.40 -4.85
C GLY A 248 -0.52 -12.02 -4.97
N ALA A 249 -0.56 -11.20 -3.93
CA ALA A 249 0.32 -10.05 -3.83
C ALA A 249 1.72 -10.52 -3.43
N PRO A 250 2.80 -10.04 -4.07
CA PRO A 250 4.17 -10.36 -3.67
C PRO A 250 4.52 -9.67 -2.35
N ALA A 251 5.41 -10.28 -1.59
CA ALA A 251 6.16 -9.51 -0.61
C ALA A 251 6.97 -8.45 -1.35
N SER A 252 6.97 -7.23 -0.85
CA SER A 252 7.67 -6.12 -1.52
C SER A 252 8.38 -5.25 -0.51
N ARG A 253 9.48 -4.63 -0.93
CA ARG A 253 10.31 -3.74 -0.11
C ARG A 253 10.71 -2.52 -0.90
N GLN A 254 11.06 -1.44 -0.19
CA GLN A 254 11.48 -0.17 -0.79
C GLN A 254 10.40 0.42 -1.69
N ILE A 255 9.13 0.28 -1.28
CA ILE A 255 8.01 0.90 -1.95
C ILE A 255 8.00 2.38 -1.59
N ASN A 256 8.23 3.22 -2.59
CA ASN A 256 8.12 4.67 -2.48
C ASN A 256 7.05 5.16 -3.46
N GLY A 257 6.34 6.23 -3.09
CA GLY A 257 5.29 6.76 -3.95
C GLY A 257 4.17 7.45 -3.20
N TYR A 258 2.95 7.31 -3.70
CA TYR A 258 1.75 7.94 -3.16
C TYR A 258 0.57 6.95 -3.16
N ILE A 259 -0.21 6.98 -2.10
CA ILE A 259 -1.44 6.20 -1.97
C ILE A 259 -2.66 7.11 -1.78
N GLU A 260 -3.72 6.82 -2.51
CA GLU A 260 -5.06 7.33 -2.24
C GLU A 260 -6.02 6.15 -2.12
N ALA A 261 -6.75 6.05 -1.02
CA ALA A 261 -7.67 4.96 -0.75
C ALA A 261 -9.00 5.48 -0.22
N THR A 262 -10.08 4.86 -0.63
CA THR A 262 -11.43 5.03 -0.07
C THR A 262 -11.95 3.66 0.35
N ASP A 263 -13.15 3.59 0.91
CA ASP A 263 -13.77 2.34 1.38
C ASP A 263 -13.79 1.22 0.34
N ASN A 264 -13.90 1.56 -0.95
CA ASN A 264 -14.13 0.57 -1.99
C ASN A 264 -13.16 0.64 -3.18
N ARG A 265 -12.24 1.58 -3.22
CA ARG A 265 -11.27 1.74 -4.32
C ARG A 265 -10.02 2.47 -3.85
N GLY A 266 -8.96 2.34 -4.61
CA GLY A 266 -7.77 3.13 -4.38
C GLY A 266 -6.83 3.17 -5.57
N LEU A 267 -5.81 3.99 -5.40
CA LEU A 267 -4.72 4.23 -6.32
C LEU A 267 -3.41 4.17 -5.54
N LEU A 268 -2.47 3.45 -6.08
CA LEU A 268 -1.07 3.45 -5.65
C LEU A 268 -0.21 3.93 -6.81
N GLU A 269 0.45 5.04 -6.66
CA GLU A 269 1.50 5.52 -7.56
C GLU A 269 2.85 5.11 -7.00
N LEU A 270 3.59 4.35 -7.78
CA LEU A 270 4.91 3.85 -7.44
C LEU A 270 5.98 4.72 -8.09
N ASP A 271 6.94 5.19 -7.32
CA ASP A 271 8.12 5.93 -7.80
C ASP A 271 9.34 5.60 -6.94
N SER A 272 9.74 4.34 -6.95
CA SER A 272 10.92 3.84 -6.24
C SER A 272 12.15 3.96 -7.16
N GLN A 273 12.95 5.02 -7.00
CA GLN A 273 14.11 5.30 -7.86
C GLN A 273 15.45 4.81 -7.29
N ASN A 274 15.48 4.45 -6.01
CA ASN A 274 16.68 4.03 -5.30
C ASN A 274 16.64 2.55 -4.89
N GLY A 275 15.85 1.78 -5.59
CA GLY A 275 15.66 0.37 -5.33
C GLY A 275 14.18 0.00 -5.15
N PHE A 276 13.87 -1.22 -5.52
CA PHE A 276 12.60 -1.91 -5.29
C PHE A 276 12.86 -3.39 -5.32
N ALA A 277 12.29 -4.15 -4.41
CA ALA A 277 12.41 -5.59 -4.42
C ALA A 277 11.03 -6.23 -4.23
N MET A 278 10.76 -7.33 -4.96
CA MET A 278 9.55 -8.13 -4.80
C MET A 278 9.87 -9.61 -4.76
N HIS A 279 9.07 -10.36 -4.02
CA HIS A 279 9.23 -11.80 -3.84
C HIS A 279 7.90 -12.53 -3.86
N TYR A 280 7.80 -13.54 -4.70
CA TYR A 280 6.70 -14.50 -4.73
C TYR A 280 7.15 -15.84 -4.14
N PRO A 281 6.96 -16.08 -2.85
CA PRO A 281 7.55 -17.25 -2.17
C PRO A 281 7.04 -18.61 -2.67
N GLN A 282 5.95 -18.64 -3.44
CA GLN A 282 5.41 -19.87 -4.04
C GLN A 282 6.01 -20.18 -5.41
N VAL A 283 6.81 -19.28 -5.96
CA VAL A 283 7.33 -19.36 -7.34
C VAL A 283 8.85 -19.20 -7.38
N PHE A 284 9.41 -18.34 -6.55
CA PHE A 284 10.83 -17.98 -6.53
C PHE A 284 11.40 -18.03 -5.11
N ASP A 285 12.63 -18.53 -4.94
CA ASP A 285 13.32 -18.62 -3.65
C ASP A 285 13.79 -17.28 -3.10
N GLY A 286 13.92 -16.25 -3.93
CA GLY A 286 14.52 -14.98 -3.55
C GLY A 286 13.75 -13.75 -4.00
N TYR A 287 14.21 -12.60 -3.54
CA TYR A 287 13.73 -11.32 -4.01
C TYR A 287 14.28 -10.99 -5.41
N MET A 288 13.41 -10.52 -6.28
CA MET A 288 13.78 -9.87 -7.53
C MET A 288 14.04 -8.40 -7.23
N GLU A 289 15.29 -8.00 -7.35
CA GLU A 289 15.74 -6.64 -7.05
C GLU A 289 15.85 -5.80 -8.32
N HIS A 290 15.32 -4.59 -8.29
CA HIS A 290 15.37 -3.63 -9.37
C HIS A 290 15.95 -2.31 -8.86
N SER A 291 16.76 -1.63 -9.67
CA SER A 291 17.30 -0.31 -9.31
C SER A 291 16.23 0.79 -9.32
N SER A 292 15.17 0.60 -10.10
CA SER A 292 14.02 1.51 -10.12
C SER A 292 12.74 0.78 -10.49
N PHE A 293 11.62 1.28 -9.94
CA PHE A 293 10.28 0.78 -10.26
C PHE A 293 9.30 1.95 -10.28
N ARG A 294 8.53 2.07 -11.37
CA ARG A 294 7.53 3.11 -11.56
C ARG A 294 6.24 2.56 -12.13
N GLY A 295 5.12 3.15 -11.71
CA GLY A 295 3.83 2.84 -12.31
C GLY A 295 2.66 3.17 -11.41
N GLN A 296 1.50 2.72 -11.82
CA GLN A 296 0.26 2.89 -11.08
C GLN A 296 -0.45 1.56 -10.92
N LEU A 297 -0.97 1.32 -9.72
CA LEU A 297 -1.91 0.24 -9.41
C LEU A 297 -3.23 0.87 -8.96
N ARG A 298 -4.33 0.36 -9.45
CA ARG A 298 -5.69 0.73 -9.04
C ARG A 298 -6.40 -0.50 -8.56
N TRP A 299 -7.12 -0.38 -7.46
CA TRP A 299 -7.97 -1.45 -6.98
C TRP A 299 -9.40 -0.98 -6.78
N ARG A 300 -10.29 -1.93 -6.82
CA ARG A 300 -11.73 -1.72 -6.60
C ARG A 300 -12.33 -2.96 -5.95
N TRP A 301 -13.12 -2.72 -4.92
CA TRP A 301 -13.97 -3.75 -4.34
C TRP A 301 -15.21 -3.96 -5.22
N ASP A 302 -15.43 -5.20 -5.65
CA ASP A 302 -16.64 -5.65 -6.34
C ASP A 302 -17.55 -6.36 -5.33
N ALA A 303 -18.49 -5.64 -4.76
CA ALA A 303 -19.39 -6.16 -3.71
C ALA A 303 -20.29 -7.28 -4.23
N ALA A 304 -20.73 -7.22 -5.50
CA ALA A 304 -21.60 -8.23 -6.10
C ALA A 304 -20.91 -9.59 -6.20
N ASN A 305 -19.64 -9.59 -6.58
CA ASN A 305 -18.84 -10.80 -6.70
C ASN A 305 -17.98 -11.10 -5.47
N ARG A 306 -17.98 -10.22 -4.46
CA ARG A 306 -17.11 -10.32 -3.28
C ARG A 306 -15.64 -10.54 -3.70
N ALA A 307 -15.14 -9.67 -4.57
CA ALA A 307 -13.82 -9.78 -5.14
C ALA A 307 -13.08 -8.44 -5.12
N LEU A 308 -11.79 -8.48 -4.84
CA LEU A 308 -10.89 -7.35 -4.99
C LEU A 308 -10.27 -7.41 -6.40
N LYS A 309 -10.55 -6.40 -7.22
CA LYS A 309 -9.98 -6.28 -8.56
C LYS A 309 -8.84 -5.27 -8.55
N ILE A 310 -7.67 -5.71 -9.01
CA ILE A 310 -6.47 -4.87 -9.11
C ILE A 310 -6.07 -4.78 -10.58
N ALA A 311 -5.80 -3.59 -11.05
CA ALA A 311 -5.30 -3.34 -12.41
C ALA A 311 -4.13 -2.36 -12.36
N SER A 312 -3.06 -2.67 -13.07
CA SER A 312 -1.98 -1.72 -13.26
C SER A 312 -2.18 -0.87 -14.52
N GLY A 313 -1.62 0.35 -14.51
CA GLY A 313 -1.16 0.99 -15.70
C GLY A 313 0.10 0.30 -16.23
N ARG A 314 0.89 1.00 -17.02
CA ARG A 314 2.22 0.54 -17.39
C ARG A 314 3.12 0.58 -16.15
N LEU A 315 3.74 -0.55 -15.84
CA LEU A 315 4.79 -0.68 -14.84
C LEU A 315 6.14 -0.68 -15.57
N ASP A 316 7.03 0.22 -15.21
CA ASP A 316 8.38 0.31 -15.76
C ASP A 316 9.37 -0.13 -14.66
N MET A 317 10.28 -1.04 -15.01
CA MET A 317 11.32 -1.60 -14.13
C MET A 317 12.68 -1.39 -14.78
N GLY A 318 13.66 -0.96 -14.00
CA GLY A 318 15.03 -0.80 -14.46
C GLY A 318 16.01 -1.49 -13.52
N GLY A 319 17.06 -2.06 -14.08
CA GLY A 319 18.11 -2.71 -13.31
C GLY A 319 19.27 -3.15 -14.20
N GLU A 320 20.27 -3.78 -13.59
CA GLU A 320 21.36 -4.44 -14.33
C GLU A 320 20.85 -5.57 -15.24
N GLU A 321 19.68 -6.09 -14.95
CA GLU A 321 19.02 -7.20 -15.64
C GLU A 321 18.28 -6.77 -16.92
N GLY A 322 18.29 -5.47 -17.21
CA GLY A 322 17.63 -4.89 -18.37
C GLY A 322 16.50 -3.92 -18.00
N ILE A 323 15.70 -3.57 -19.00
CA ILE A 323 14.55 -2.68 -18.88
C ILE A 323 13.28 -3.50 -19.03
N GLY A 324 12.51 -3.58 -17.95
CA GLY A 324 11.23 -4.29 -17.89
C GLY A 324 10.04 -3.37 -18.05
N ARG A 325 8.97 -3.87 -18.68
CA ARG A 325 7.65 -3.26 -18.71
C ARG A 325 6.58 -4.31 -18.48
N ALA A 326 5.62 -3.98 -17.62
CA ALA A 326 4.55 -4.93 -17.33
C ALA A 326 3.18 -4.27 -17.28
N HIS A 327 2.16 -5.09 -17.49
CA HIS A 327 0.76 -4.82 -17.14
C HIS A 327 0.22 -5.99 -16.34
N LEU A 328 -0.43 -5.69 -15.23
CA LEU A 328 -0.99 -6.68 -14.31
C LEU A 328 -2.49 -6.45 -14.13
N TYR A 329 -3.25 -7.52 -14.14
CA TYR A 329 -4.63 -7.56 -13.67
C TYR A 329 -4.80 -8.75 -12.74
N LEU A 330 -5.43 -8.53 -11.58
CA LEU A 330 -5.79 -9.56 -10.61
C LEU A 330 -7.28 -9.46 -10.28
N ASP A 331 -7.93 -10.62 -10.17
CA ASP A 331 -9.27 -10.78 -9.62
C ASP A 331 -9.19 -11.74 -8.44
N ILE A 332 -9.30 -11.20 -7.22
CA ILE A 332 -9.03 -11.89 -5.96
C ILE A 332 -10.36 -12.12 -5.23
N PRO A 333 -10.90 -13.34 -5.21
CA PRO A 333 -12.13 -13.66 -4.47
C PRO A 333 -11.87 -13.59 -2.96
N ILE A 334 -12.75 -12.91 -2.22
CA ILE A 334 -12.65 -12.72 -0.78
C ILE A 334 -13.78 -13.49 -0.09
N GLY A 335 -13.40 -14.33 0.90
CA GLY A 335 -14.35 -15.16 1.63
C GLY A 335 -14.99 -16.29 0.81
N LYS A 336 -14.34 -16.71 -0.28
CA LYS A 336 -14.74 -17.80 -1.15
C LYS A 336 -13.55 -18.74 -1.38
N PRO A 337 -13.29 -19.69 -0.48
CA PRO A 337 -12.08 -20.53 -0.54
C PRO A 337 -12.02 -21.45 -1.78
N GLU A 338 -13.17 -21.74 -2.41
CA GLU A 338 -13.25 -22.54 -3.62
C GLU A 338 -12.86 -21.80 -4.90
N GLU A 339 -12.99 -20.45 -4.90
CA GLU A 339 -12.64 -19.63 -6.05
C GLU A 339 -11.16 -19.24 -6.00
N LYS A 340 -10.48 -19.29 -7.13
CA LYS A 340 -9.04 -19.00 -7.25
C LYS A 340 -8.80 -17.58 -7.72
N THR A 341 -7.66 -17.03 -7.32
CA THR A 341 -7.21 -15.74 -7.85
C THR A 341 -6.86 -15.87 -9.34
N GLU A 342 -7.54 -15.10 -10.18
CA GLU A 342 -7.25 -15.00 -11.60
C GLU A 342 -6.24 -13.88 -11.85
N MET A 343 -5.24 -14.17 -12.68
CA MET A 343 -4.21 -13.21 -13.08
C MET A 343 -4.12 -13.09 -14.61
N THR A 344 -3.93 -11.86 -15.06
CA THR A 344 -3.37 -11.57 -16.38
C THR A 344 -2.11 -10.74 -16.19
N LEU A 345 -0.98 -11.27 -16.67
CA LEU A 345 0.31 -10.59 -16.66
C LEU A 345 0.86 -10.52 -18.07
N LEU A 346 1.20 -9.32 -18.52
CA LEU A 346 1.98 -9.07 -19.72
C LEU A 346 3.32 -8.48 -19.27
N LEU A 347 4.41 -9.13 -19.64
CA LEU A 347 5.76 -8.68 -19.30
C LEU A 347 6.62 -8.62 -20.56
N GLY A 348 7.33 -7.53 -20.76
CA GLY A 348 8.38 -7.40 -21.76
C GLY A 348 9.68 -6.95 -21.10
N ILE A 349 10.79 -7.58 -21.45
CA ILE A 349 12.14 -7.19 -20.99
C ILE A 349 13.01 -6.94 -22.21
N ARG A 350 13.85 -5.92 -22.15
CA ARG A 350 14.87 -5.59 -23.16
C ARG A 350 16.23 -5.51 -22.54
N ASP A 351 17.21 -5.77 -23.38
CA ASP A 351 18.64 -5.61 -23.04
C ASP A 351 19.06 -6.44 -21.81
N SER A 352 18.55 -7.69 -21.73
CA SER A 352 18.85 -8.64 -20.66
C SER A 352 19.95 -9.63 -21.07
N HIS A 353 20.26 -10.57 -20.18
CA HIS A 353 21.32 -11.55 -20.38
C HIS A 353 21.02 -12.85 -19.61
N THR A 354 21.44 -14.01 -20.12
CA THR A 354 21.21 -15.31 -19.49
C THR A 354 21.85 -15.48 -18.12
N ARG A 355 22.89 -14.72 -17.79
CA ARG A 355 23.47 -14.69 -16.43
C ARG A 355 22.48 -14.33 -15.31
N TYR A 356 21.36 -13.68 -15.66
CA TYR A 356 20.29 -13.35 -14.72
C TYR A 356 19.15 -14.39 -14.72
N LEU A 357 19.23 -15.41 -15.60
CA LEU A 357 18.14 -16.35 -15.83
C LEU A 357 17.72 -17.09 -14.56
N SER A 358 18.68 -17.49 -13.73
CA SER A 358 18.43 -18.21 -12.47
C SER A 358 17.53 -17.45 -11.50
N ARG A 359 17.45 -16.13 -11.57
CA ARG A 359 16.57 -15.30 -10.72
C ARG A 359 15.10 -15.31 -11.16
N TYR A 360 14.84 -15.68 -12.42
CA TYR A 360 13.52 -15.63 -13.04
C TYR A 360 12.95 -17.01 -13.40
N LEU A 361 13.73 -18.07 -13.19
CA LEU A 361 13.22 -19.41 -13.35
C LEU A 361 12.40 -19.80 -12.11
N PRO A 362 11.15 -20.23 -12.31
CA PRO A 362 10.34 -20.72 -11.20
C PRO A 362 10.91 -22.00 -10.59
N ASP A 363 11.02 -22.06 -9.26
CA ASP A 363 11.52 -23.24 -8.53
C ASP A 363 10.62 -24.47 -8.68
N ASN A 364 9.36 -24.25 -9.04
CA ASN A 364 8.37 -25.33 -9.28
C ASN A 364 8.41 -25.88 -10.71
N LEU A 365 9.41 -25.53 -11.53
CA LEU A 365 9.66 -26.21 -12.79
C LEU A 365 10.05 -27.67 -12.55
N GLU A 366 9.79 -28.52 -13.57
CA GLU A 366 10.21 -29.92 -13.53
C GLU A 366 11.74 -29.98 -13.30
N PRO A 367 12.24 -30.74 -12.29
CA PRO A 367 13.66 -30.71 -11.91
C PRO A 367 14.64 -31.02 -13.04
N GLY A 368 14.28 -31.91 -13.96
CA GLY A 368 15.09 -32.26 -15.12
C GLY A 368 15.19 -31.10 -16.12
N LEU A 369 14.12 -30.33 -16.31
CA LEU A 369 14.11 -29.14 -17.15
C LEU A 369 14.97 -28.02 -16.53
N LEU A 370 14.82 -27.78 -15.23
CA LEU A 370 15.61 -26.77 -14.51
C LEU A 370 17.12 -27.08 -14.58
N ALA A 371 17.48 -28.34 -14.30
CA ALA A 371 18.87 -28.80 -14.43
C ALA A 371 19.39 -28.62 -15.87
N TRP A 372 18.60 -29.03 -16.87
CA TRP A 372 18.99 -28.89 -18.26
C TRP A 372 19.20 -27.41 -18.67
N ILE A 373 18.32 -26.51 -18.25
CA ILE A 373 18.48 -25.07 -18.53
C ILE A 373 19.77 -24.54 -17.90
N ASN A 374 20.05 -24.85 -16.64
CA ASN A 374 21.25 -24.40 -15.93
C ASN A 374 22.56 -24.95 -16.51
N ASP A 375 22.52 -26.21 -16.96
CA ASP A 375 23.71 -26.89 -17.51
C ASP A 375 23.96 -26.59 -18.99
N SER A 376 22.91 -26.27 -19.75
CA SER A 376 22.95 -26.14 -21.20
C SER A 376 23.05 -24.71 -21.70
N VAL A 377 22.44 -23.75 -21.01
CA VAL A 377 22.38 -22.36 -21.44
C VAL A 377 23.52 -21.58 -20.80
N GLU A 378 24.51 -21.24 -21.60
CA GLU A 378 25.64 -20.43 -21.15
C GLU A 378 25.43 -18.94 -21.50
N ASP A 379 26.49 -18.27 -21.89
CA ASP A 379 26.53 -16.83 -22.12
C ASP A 379 25.74 -16.39 -23.35
N MET A 380 24.53 -15.78 -23.18
CA MET A 380 23.70 -15.27 -24.28
C MET A 380 23.15 -13.88 -23.95
N ALA A 381 23.22 -12.96 -24.91
CA ALA A 381 22.45 -11.73 -24.84
C ALA A 381 20.96 -12.00 -25.14
N LEU A 382 20.08 -11.33 -24.38
CA LEU A 382 18.62 -11.42 -24.54
C LEU A 382 18.06 -10.03 -24.86
N PRO A 383 18.18 -9.56 -26.13
CA PRO A 383 17.69 -8.24 -26.51
C PRO A 383 16.20 -8.04 -26.33
N GLU A 384 15.42 -9.12 -26.48
CA GLU A 384 13.96 -9.06 -26.31
C GLU A 384 13.43 -10.34 -25.64
N VAL A 385 12.66 -10.15 -24.57
CA VAL A 385 11.88 -11.20 -23.88
C VAL A 385 10.45 -10.73 -23.72
N GLY A 386 9.49 -11.58 -24.01
CA GLY A 386 8.06 -11.35 -23.80
C GLY A 386 7.44 -12.52 -23.05
N PHE A 387 6.64 -12.22 -22.05
CA PHE A 387 5.94 -13.24 -21.26
C PHE A 387 4.47 -12.86 -21.06
N VAL A 388 3.59 -13.83 -21.22
CA VAL A 388 2.16 -13.70 -20.98
C VAL A 388 1.70 -14.80 -20.05
N TRP A 389 1.00 -14.41 -19.00
CA TRP A 389 0.23 -15.31 -18.16
C TRP A 389 -1.23 -14.89 -18.18
N ARG A 390 -2.14 -15.85 -18.32
CA ARG A 390 -3.58 -15.63 -18.20
C ARG A 390 -4.23 -16.85 -17.57
N GLY A 391 -4.96 -16.66 -16.48
CA GLY A 391 -5.68 -17.70 -15.76
C GLY A 391 -5.35 -17.74 -14.28
N PRO A 392 -5.77 -18.81 -13.57
CA PRO A 392 -5.59 -18.93 -12.12
C PRO A 392 -4.11 -19.01 -11.73
N LEU A 393 -3.76 -18.34 -10.62
CA LEU A 393 -2.43 -18.41 -10.02
C LEU A 393 -2.12 -19.81 -9.48
N GLU A 394 -3.12 -20.42 -8.84
CA GLU A 394 -3.00 -21.76 -8.32
C GLU A 394 -3.31 -22.81 -9.40
N ASN A 395 -2.86 -24.06 -9.20
CA ASN A 395 -3.11 -25.12 -10.15
C ASN A 395 -4.62 -25.34 -10.40
N GLY A 396 -5.07 -24.99 -11.60
CA GLY A 396 -6.47 -25.12 -12.05
C GLY A 396 -6.74 -26.38 -12.89
N GLY A 397 -5.72 -27.21 -13.13
CA GLY A 397 -5.79 -28.32 -14.06
C GLY A 397 -5.43 -27.95 -15.51
N PRO A 398 -5.35 -28.92 -16.40
CA PRO A 398 -4.98 -28.70 -17.82
C PRO A 398 -5.96 -27.75 -18.52
N GLY A 399 -5.44 -26.80 -19.28
CA GLY A 399 -6.22 -25.87 -20.09
C GLY A 399 -6.92 -24.74 -19.35
N THR A 400 -6.74 -24.61 -18.01
CA THR A 400 -7.32 -23.51 -17.23
C THR A 400 -6.52 -22.22 -17.34
N ARG A 401 -5.25 -22.29 -17.75
CA ARG A 401 -4.36 -21.13 -17.90
C ARG A 401 -3.63 -21.16 -19.24
N SER A 402 -3.25 -20.00 -19.72
CA SER A 402 -2.39 -19.81 -20.88
C SER A 402 -1.07 -19.18 -20.47
N ILE A 403 0.02 -19.79 -20.90
CA ILE A 403 1.39 -19.32 -20.66
C ILE A 403 2.09 -19.23 -22.01
N GLN A 404 2.57 -18.03 -22.34
CA GLN A 404 3.32 -17.78 -23.56
C GLN A 404 4.65 -17.11 -23.24
N LEU A 405 5.71 -17.54 -23.92
CA LEU A 405 7.03 -16.94 -23.83
C LEU A 405 7.53 -16.67 -25.25
N TYR A 406 8.08 -15.48 -25.44
CA TYR A 406 8.90 -15.08 -26.58
C TYR A 406 10.27 -14.74 -26.11
N LEU A 407 11.29 -15.23 -26.76
CA LEU A 407 12.67 -14.98 -26.39
C LEU A 407 13.52 -14.86 -27.67
N LYS A 408 14.19 -13.72 -27.82
CA LYS A 408 15.24 -13.52 -28.79
C LYS A 408 16.57 -13.62 -28.08
N ALA A 409 17.44 -14.51 -28.56
CA ALA A 409 18.79 -14.70 -28.01
C ALA A 409 19.81 -14.49 -29.12
N GLU A 410 20.93 -13.83 -28.78
CA GLU A 410 22.00 -13.47 -29.70
C GLU A 410 23.36 -13.83 -29.13
N ASN A 411 24.24 -14.27 -30.02
CA ASN A 411 25.63 -14.61 -29.74
C ASN A 411 25.80 -15.55 -28.54
N GLY A 412 24.97 -16.59 -28.49
CA GLY A 412 24.91 -17.50 -27.35
C GLY A 412 25.71 -18.77 -27.51
N THR A 413 25.96 -19.44 -26.38
CA THR A 413 26.49 -20.81 -26.32
C THR A 413 25.45 -21.74 -25.71
N LEU A 414 25.12 -22.84 -26.40
CA LEU A 414 24.15 -23.84 -25.97
C LEU A 414 24.74 -25.24 -26.02
N GLN A 415 24.95 -25.86 -24.85
CA GLN A 415 25.32 -27.28 -24.74
C GLN A 415 24.04 -28.14 -24.64
N PHE A 416 23.33 -28.32 -25.75
CA PHE A 416 22.01 -28.95 -25.76
C PHE A 416 22.01 -30.43 -25.35
N GLN A 417 23.15 -31.13 -25.47
CA GLN A 417 23.39 -32.49 -24.98
C GLN A 417 24.88 -32.71 -24.69
N PRO A 418 25.27 -33.47 -23.64
CA PRO A 418 26.66 -33.68 -23.26
C PRO A 418 27.54 -34.30 -24.33
N ASP A 419 26.97 -35.21 -25.15
CA ASP A 419 27.68 -35.96 -26.18
C ASP A 419 27.79 -35.23 -27.52
N TRP A 420 27.29 -34.00 -27.61
CA TRP A 420 27.41 -33.16 -28.79
C TRP A 420 28.39 -32.02 -28.53
N LEU A 421 29.00 -31.47 -29.62
CA LEU A 421 29.69 -30.17 -29.51
C LEU A 421 28.65 -29.08 -29.23
N PRO A 422 28.99 -28.06 -28.47
CA PRO A 422 28.09 -26.92 -28.23
C PRO A 422 27.77 -26.19 -29.53
N LEU A 423 26.58 -25.59 -29.57
CA LEU A 423 26.27 -24.54 -30.52
C LEU A 423 26.91 -23.24 -29.99
N GLU A 424 27.73 -22.62 -30.79
CA GLU A 424 28.41 -21.34 -30.49
C GLU A 424 27.89 -20.26 -31.43
N GLN A 425 27.98 -19.00 -31.04
CA GLN A 425 27.46 -17.86 -31.81
C GLN A 425 26.04 -18.05 -32.26
N LEU A 426 25.22 -18.58 -31.33
CA LEU A 426 23.83 -18.92 -31.59
C LEU A 426 22.94 -17.67 -31.58
N ASP A 427 22.32 -17.39 -32.71
CA ASP A 427 21.24 -16.43 -32.87
C ASP A 427 19.92 -17.19 -33.06
N THR A 428 18.96 -17.00 -32.19
CA THR A 428 17.71 -17.75 -32.21
C THR A 428 16.53 -16.94 -31.68
N VAL A 429 15.35 -17.28 -32.20
CA VAL A 429 14.06 -16.84 -31.66
C VAL A 429 13.31 -18.06 -31.16
N ILE A 430 12.91 -18.02 -29.91
CA ILE A 430 12.17 -19.10 -29.25
C ILE A 430 10.78 -18.57 -28.88
N THR A 431 9.77 -19.37 -29.21
CA THR A 431 8.41 -19.17 -28.74
C THR A 431 7.91 -20.41 -27.99
N LEU A 432 7.30 -20.22 -26.86
CA LEU A 432 6.59 -21.24 -26.11
C LEU A 432 5.12 -20.84 -26.03
N ASP A 433 4.22 -21.73 -26.36
CA ASP A 433 2.78 -21.54 -26.23
C ASP A 433 2.16 -22.78 -25.58
N ASN A 434 1.75 -22.64 -24.31
CA ASN A 434 1.08 -23.71 -23.55
C ASN A 434 1.80 -25.08 -23.58
N GLY A 435 3.15 -25.07 -23.55
CA GLY A 435 3.99 -26.26 -23.56
C GLY A 435 4.44 -26.73 -24.96
N GLU A 436 3.98 -26.10 -26.03
CA GLU A 436 4.53 -26.24 -27.36
C GLU A 436 5.66 -25.26 -27.61
N LEU A 437 6.84 -25.74 -28.04
CA LEU A 437 8.00 -24.90 -28.30
C LEU A 437 8.34 -24.89 -29.78
N ASP A 438 8.60 -23.70 -30.29
CA ASP A 438 9.23 -23.43 -31.57
C ASP A 438 10.49 -22.60 -31.38
N ALA A 439 11.64 -23.10 -31.80
CA ALA A 439 12.87 -22.33 -31.88
C ALA A 439 13.31 -22.23 -33.36
N GLN A 440 13.55 -21.00 -33.77
CA GLN A 440 14.08 -20.67 -35.10
C GLN A 440 15.52 -20.22 -34.95
N ILE A 441 16.45 -21.09 -35.32
CA ILE A 441 17.89 -20.76 -35.35
C ILE A 441 18.15 -19.97 -36.62
N GLN A 442 18.64 -18.76 -36.47
CA GLN A 442 19.00 -17.87 -37.57
C GLN A 442 20.45 -18.11 -38.00
N SER A 443 21.35 -18.29 -37.04
CA SER A 443 22.73 -18.68 -37.28
C SER A 443 23.29 -19.40 -36.05
N ALA A 444 24.22 -20.30 -36.26
CA ALA A 444 25.08 -20.87 -35.20
C ALA A 444 26.34 -21.50 -35.83
N SER A 445 27.32 -21.82 -35.00
CA SER A 445 28.42 -22.69 -35.38
C SER A 445 28.46 -23.95 -34.49
N ILE A 446 28.89 -25.05 -35.05
CA ILE A 446 29.14 -26.29 -34.31
C ILE A 446 30.53 -26.81 -34.75
N GLY A 447 31.50 -26.68 -33.87
CA GLY A 447 32.90 -26.88 -34.24
C GLY A 447 33.34 -25.92 -35.38
N LYS A 448 33.74 -26.46 -36.57
CA LYS A 448 34.10 -25.64 -37.73
C LYS A 448 33.02 -25.56 -38.80
N THR A 449 31.80 -26.01 -38.47
CA THR A 449 30.67 -26.06 -39.38
C THR A 449 29.67 -24.97 -39.01
N THR A 450 29.17 -24.25 -40.02
CA THR A 450 28.17 -23.20 -39.83
C THR A 450 26.78 -23.75 -40.08
N LEU A 451 25.84 -23.48 -39.16
CA LEU A 451 24.44 -23.70 -39.26
C LEU A 451 23.79 -22.40 -39.75
N GLN A 452 23.20 -22.41 -40.95
CA GLN A 452 22.63 -21.20 -41.58
C GLN A 452 21.16 -20.99 -41.23
N ARG A 453 20.45 -22.06 -41.02
CA ARG A 453 19.04 -22.08 -40.58
C ARG A 453 18.76 -23.37 -39.84
N GLY A 454 17.94 -23.26 -38.78
CA GLY A 454 17.44 -24.43 -38.08
C GLY A 454 16.06 -24.17 -37.51
N VAL A 455 15.29 -25.26 -37.38
CA VAL A 455 14.01 -25.23 -36.68
C VAL A 455 13.99 -26.39 -35.69
N VAL A 456 13.67 -26.06 -34.46
CA VAL A 456 13.44 -27.01 -33.37
C VAL A 456 12.00 -26.88 -32.91
N GLN A 457 11.27 -27.99 -32.92
CA GLN A 457 9.87 -28.01 -32.48
C GLN A 457 9.68 -29.08 -31.42
N LEU A 458 9.01 -28.73 -30.34
CA LEU A 458 8.56 -29.66 -29.31
C LEU A 458 7.04 -29.64 -29.30
N ARG A 459 6.45 -30.82 -29.50
CA ARG A 459 5.00 -31.01 -29.58
C ARG A 459 4.56 -32.20 -28.72
N PRO A 460 3.32 -32.20 -28.21
CA PRO A 460 2.74 -33.42 -27.62
C PRO A 460 2.78 -34.59 -28.62
N ALA A 461 3.22 -35.75 -28.15
CA ALA A 461 3.27 -36.93 -29.03
C ALA A 461 1.87 -37.47 -29.29
N PRO A 462 1.49 -37.76 -30.57
CA PRO A 462 0.13 -38.16 -30.93
C PRO A 462 -0.35 -39.47 -30.28
N SER A 463 0.56 -40.35 -29.88
CA SER A 463 0.29 -41.71 -29.42
C SER A 463 0.79 -42.09 -28.03
N SER A 464 1.37 -41.15 -27.29
CA SER A 464 1.93 -41.40 -25.94
C SER A 464 1.77 -40.16 -25.05
N GLN A 465 1.88 -40.35 -23.73
CA GLN A 465 1.94 -39.22 -22.76
C GLN A 465 3.26 -38.43 -22.81
N GLY A 466 4.05 -38.55 -23.87
CA GLY A 466 5.35 -37.91 -24.05
C GLY A 466 5.32 -36.69 -24.98
N GLN A 467 6.48 -36.13 -25.21
CA GLN A 467 6.71 -35.04 -26.17
C GLN A 467 7.55 -35.57 -27.35
N GLN A 468 7.30 -35.02 -28.52
CA GLN A 468 8.07 -35.29 -29.72
C GLN A 468 8.94 -34.08 -30.07
N LEU A 469 10.23 -34.30 -30.18
CA LEU A 469 11.22 -33.31 -30.63
C LEU A 469 11.48 -33.49 -32.13
N LEU A 470 11.27 -32.44 -32.92
CA LEU A 470 11.64 -32.34 -34.32
C LEU A 470 12.77 -31.33 -34.48
N VAL A 471 13.87 -31.74 -35.13
CA VAL A 471 14.98 -30.84 -35.43
C VAL A 471 15.28 -30.92 -36.94
N LYS A 472 15.33 -29.77 -37.60
CA LYS A 472 15.76 -29.60 -38.98
C LYS A 472 16.77 -28.49 -39.05
N ALA A 473 17.87 -28.69 -39.75
CA ALA A 473 18.91 -27.69 -39.88
C ALA A 473 19.63 -27.77 -41.24
N ASP A 474 19.96 -26.62 -41.78
CA ASP A 474 20.80 -26.49 -42.99
C ASP A 474 22.21 -26.18 -42.52
N ILE A 475 23.14 -27.08 -42.85
CA ILE A 475 24.53 -27.03 -42.43
C ILE A 475 25.43 -26.76 -43.64
N SER A 476 26.38 -25.84 -43.46
CA SER A 476 27.40 -25.51 -44.46
C SER A 476 28.80 -25.64 -43.87
N GLY A 477 29.69 -26.30 -44.58
CA GLY A 477 31.07 -26.49 -44.11
C GLY A 477 31.82 -27.44 -45.03
N LYS A 478 33.14 -27.59 -44.79
CA LYS A 478 33.92 -28.63 -45.47
C LYS A 478 33.42 -30.01 -45.04
N THR A 479 33.38 -30.93 -45.97
CA THR A 479 32.86 -32.32 -45.73
C THR A 479 33.59 -32.97 -44.56
N GLY A 480 34.93 -32.80 -44.47
CA GLY A 480 35.72 -33.35 -43.37
C GLY A 480 35.40 -32.74 -42.00
N ASP A 481 35.06 -31.45 -41.93
CA ASP A 481 34.66 -30.77 -40.68
C ASP A 481 33.27 -31.25 -40.24
N THR A 482 32.34 -31.43 -41.19
CA THR A 482 31.00 -31.96 -40.88
C THR A 482 31.07 -33.41 -40.38
N ILE A 483 31.88 -34.25 -40.99
CA ILE A 483 32.15 -35.61 -40.55
C ILE A 483 32.76 -35.61 -39.15
N ALA A 484 33.68 -34.71 -38.86
CA ALA A 484 34.30 -34.57 -37.53
C ALA A 484 33.26 -34.20 -36.44
N VAL A 485 32.27 -33.37 -36.73
CA VAL A 485 31.15 -33.07 -35.82
C VAL A 485 30.36 -34.32 -35.55
N LEU A 486 29.95 -35.07 -36.60
CA LEU A 486 29.17 -36.30 -36.43
C LEU A 486 29.98 -37.41 -35.71
N ALA A 487 31.29 -37.51 -35.92
CA ALA A 487 32.13 -38.48 -35.24
C ALA A 487 32.26 -38.18 -33.72
N ARG A 488 32.00 -36.96 -33.27
CA ARG A 488 31.94 -36.53 -31.88
C ARG A 488 30.53 -36.50 -31.32
N SER A 489 29.59 -37.13 -32.00
CA SER A 489 28.16 -37.18 -31.58
C SER A 489 27.71 -38.61 -31.34
N PRO A 490 26.57 -38.86 -30.75
CA PRO A 490 25.96 -40.20 -30.64
C PRO A 490 25.72 -40.88 -32.01
N LEU A 491 25.83 -40.12 -33.12
CA LEU A 491 25.70 -40.66 -34.48
C LEU A 491 27.01 -41.21 -35.03
N ARG A 492 28.12 -41.19 -34.27
CA ARG A 492 29.45 -41.70 -34.70
C ARG A 492 29.41 -43.05 -35.40
N GLY A 493 28.61 -44.00 -34.86
CA GLY A 493 28.53 -45.34 -35.48
C GLY A 493 27.90 -45.39 -36.87
N ARG A 494 27.25 -44.29 -37.32
CA ARG A 494 26.74 -44.19 -38.71
C ARG A 494 27.74 -43.56 -39.66
N VAL A 495 28.78 -42.91 -39.16
CA VAL A 495 29.81 -42.22 -40.01
C VAL A 495 31.19 -42.87 -39.95
N ASP A 496 31.38 -43.87 -39.07
CA ASP A 496 32.68 -44.58 -38.97
C ASP A 496 33.17 -45.16 -40.29
N GLY A 497 32.26 -45.54 -41.19
CA GLY A 497 32.61 -45.98 -42.54
C GLY A 497 33.01 -44.89 -43.53
N LEU A 498 32.67 -43.61 -43.24
CA LEU A 498 32.94 -42.46 -44.10
C LEU A 498 34.31 -41.75 -43.75
N ALA A 499 34.81 -41.97 -42.55
CA ALA A 499 36.05 -41.38 -42.07
C ALA A 499 37.32 -41.81 -42.87
N GLY A 500 37.20 -42.98 -43.57
CA GLY A 500 38.27 -43.48 -44.43
C GLY A 500 38.26 -42.96 -45.89
N TRP A 501 37.32 -42.10 -46.28
CA TRP A 501 37.12 -41.69 -47.66
C TRP A 501 37.91 -40.45 -48.09
N GLY A 502 38.88 -39.97 -47.34
CA GLY A 502 39.84 -38.93 -47.79
C GLY A 502 39.17 -37.72 -48.47
N LEU A 503 38.01 -37.29 -48.00
CA LEU A 503 37.27 -36.15 -48.55
C LEU A 503 37.94 -34.84 -48.12
N THR A 504 38.63 -34.22 -49.05
CA THR A 504 39.27 -32.89 -48.90
C THR A 504 38.26 -31.78 -49.15
#